data_3464ccab358a63c1ddd82665899577c9
#
_entry.id   3464ccab358a63c1ddd82665899577c9
#
_cell.length_a   1.000
_cell.length_b   1.000
_cell.length_c   1.000
_cell.angle_alpha   90.00
_cell.angle_beta   90.00
_cell.angle_gamma   90.00
#
_symmetry.space_group_name_H-M   'P 1'
#
loop_
_entity.id
_entity.type
_entity.pdbx_description
1 polymer ?
#
loop_
_entity_poly.entity_id
_entity_poly.type
_entity_poly.pdbx_seq_one_letter_code
_entity_poly.pdbx_strand_id
1 'polypeptide(L)'
;MSIKSSIPETAQEFSPKEKTMVTKKNLFRFAAASALAAVIAFAASTKAADILDDWAAVKPPPLPELKSVTLDGSTTALLVLDMMKMNCGARPRCVASVPNVKRLHDAARAAGAMVWYSFVGSDGKATPADQIDPGFTAREGEWARQNGPDKFIGSNLEEKLKARGIKTVIVCGTSFQGVGIGTGGGSAQRGYKVIIPIDCLSSEDTYMEQYATWHLYKGGPAGVTSLVTLTRSSMVKF
;
A
#
# COMPACT_ATOMS: atom_id res chain seq x y z
N MET A 1 68.15 2.44 24.34
CA MET A 1 68.37 3.68 25.13
C MET A 1 67.25 3.77 26.14
N SER A 2 67.56 3.46 27.38
CA SER A 2 66.64 3.27 28.50
C SER A 2 66.52 4.58 29.27
N ILE A 3 65.31 4.99 29.62
CA ILE A 3 65.14 5.99 30.70
C ILE A 3 63.96 5.50 31.58
N LYS A 4 64.33 5.16 32.79
CA LYS A 4 63.47 5.03 33.97
C LYS A 4 63.26 6.40 34.60
N SER A 5 62.11 6.65 35.22
CA SER A 5 61.96 7.40 36.49
C SER A 5 60.47 7.38 36.82
N SER A 6 60.03 6.79 37.84
CA SER A 6 60.09 7.03 39.29
C SER A 6 58.81 7.78 39.74
N ILE A 7 57.99 7.03 40.46
CA ILE A 7 56.80 7.41 41.24
C ILE A 7 57.26 8.07 42.55
N PRO A 8 56.57 9.02 43.10
CA PRO A 8 56.53 9.22 44.54
C PRO A 8 55.16 8.86 45.12
N GLU A 9 55.25 7.95 46.05
CA GLU A 9 54.28 7.53 47.04
C GLU A 9 54.16 8.63 48.11
N THR A 10 52.95 9.16 48.32
CA THR A 10 52.63 9.83 49.61
C THR A 10 51.31 9.32 50.07
N ALA A 11 51.40 8.41 51.03
CA ALA A 11 50.28 7.99 51.87
C ALA A 11 49.86 9.16 52.76
N GLN A 12 48.61 9.49 52.75
CA GLN A 12 47.98 10.38 53.75
C GLN A 12 46.89 9.60 54.47
N GLU A 13 47.23 9.26 55.72
CA GLU A 13 46.34 8.67 56.72
C GLU A 13 45.15 9.58 56.98
N PHE A 14 43.93 9.09 56.74
CA PHE A 14 42.71 9.72 57.23
C PHE A 14 42.17 8.96 58.42
N SER A 15 42.14 9.67 59.55
CA SER A 15 41.59 9.26 60.84
C SER A 15 40.08 8.97 60.76
N PRO A 16 39.58 7.94 61.48
CA PRO A 16 38.18 7.58 61.48
C PRO A 16 37.44 8.32 62.59
N LYS A 17 36.55 9.26 62.29
CA LYS A 17 35.44 9.66 63.13
C LYS A 17 34.38 10.42 62.33
N GLU A 18 33.30 9.77 62.12
CA GLU A 18 31.94 10.09 62.52
C GLU A 18 30.92 9.20 61.84
N LYS A 19 30.49 8.17 62.56
CA LYS A 19 29.35 7.36 62.18
C LYS A 19 28.09 8.19 62.48
N THR A 20 27.58 8.90 61.50
CA THR A 20 26.23 9.47 61.57
C THR A 20 25.23 8.32 61.51
N MET A 21 24.61 8.04 62.63
CA MET A 21 23.59 7.00 62.76
C MET A 21 22.32 7.46 62.06
N VAL A 22 22.21 7.13 60.77
CA VAL A 22 20.94 7.33 60.05
C VAL A 22 19.94 6.32 60.57
N THR A 23 19.01 6.79 61.42
CA THR A 23 17.98 5.94 62.01
C THR A 23 17.12 5.34 60.92
N LYS A 24 16.84 4.01 61.03
CA LYS A 24 16.00 3.23 60.09
C LYS A 24 14.67 3.92 59.72
N LYS A 25 14.16 4.80 60.56
CA LYS A 25 12.95 5.57 60.28
C LYS A 25 13.09 6.58 59.12
N ASN A 26 14.27 7.15 58.90
CA ASN A 26 14.48 8.10 57.81
C ASN A 26 14.66 7.38 56.43
N LEU A 27 15.26 6.16 56.45
CA LEU A 27 15.41 5.36 55.25
C LEU A 27 14.05 4.93 54.66
N PHE A 28 13.09 4.56 55.56
CA PHE A 28 11.73 4.20 55.10
C PHE A 28 10.93 5.38 54.56
N ARG A 29 11.16 6.60 55.11
CA ARG A 29 10.49 7.78 54.61
C ARG A 29 10.98 8.20 53.22
N PHE A 30 12.28 8.09 52.93
CA PHE A 30 12.83 8.38 51.61
C PHE A 30 12.42 7.32 50.56
N ALA A 31 12.40 6.06 50.95
CA ALA A 31 11.98 4.96 50.06
C ALA A 31 10.48 5.07 49.71
N ALA A 32 9.62 5.44 50.70
CA ALA A 32 8.19 5.62 50.46
C ALA A 32 7.88 6.84 49.57
N ALA A 33 8.63 7.94 49.75
CA ALA A 33 8.46 9.14 48.92
C ALA A 33 8.93 8.92 47.47
N SER A 34 10.02 8.18 47.30
CA SER A 34 10.52 7.83 45.95
C SER A 34 9.61 6.83 45.22
N ALA A 35 9.02 5.88 45.93
CA ALA A 35 8.07 4.92 45.35
C ALA A 35 6.74 5.62 44.96
N LEU A 36 6.28 6.57 45.78
CA LEU A 36 5.06 7.34 45.46
C LEU A 36 5.27 8.30 44.28
N ALA A 37 6.45 8.91 44.15
CA ALA A 37 6.79 9.74 43.01
C ALA A 37 6.91 8.91 41.71
N ALA A 38 7.45 7.68 41.76
CA ALA A 38 7.52 6.76 40.63
C ALA A 38 6.12 6.27 40.21
N VAL A 39 5.22 6.01 41.16
CA VAL A 39 3.83 5.60 40.85
C VAL A 39 3.03 6.80 40.27
N ILE A 40 3.27 8.00 40.70
CA ILE A 40 2.60 9.21 40.14
C ILE A 40 3.15 9.51 38.74
N ALA A 41 4.42 9.30 38.48
CA ALA A 41 5.01 9.45 37.12
C ALA A 41 4.50 8.38 36.13
N PHE A 42 4.17 7.17 36.61
CA PHE A 42 3.58 6.12 35.78
C PHE A 42 2.06 6.28 35.57
N ALA A 43 1.41 7.06 36.41
CA ALA A 43 0.00 7.43 36.27
C ALA A 43 -0.21 8.71 35.45
N ALA A 44 0.86 9.29 34.86
CA ALA A 44 0.72 10.24 33.78
C ALA A 44 0.06 9.51 32.64
N SER A 45 -1.25 9.67 32.56
CA SER A 45 -2.19 9.12 31.62
C SER A 45 -1.55 8.91 30.26
N THR A 46 -1.24 7.68 29.91
CA THR A 46 -1.07 7.30 28.51
C THR A 46 -2.46 7.31 27.89
N LYS A 47 -3.01 8.50 27.65
CA LYS A 47 -4.07 8.64 26.67
C LYS A 47 -3.48 8.03 25.41
N ALA A 48 -4.03 6.90 24.97
CA ALA A 48 -3.60 6.32 23.71
C ALA A 48 -3.85 7.38 22.64
N ALA A 49 -2.77 7.92 22.07
CA ALA A 49 -2.86 8.83 20.95
C ALA A 49 -3.55 8.08 19.80
N ASP A 50 -4.59 8.68 19.23
CA ASP A 50 -5.20 8.16 18.02
C ASP A 50 -4.65 8.88 16.79
N ILE A 51 -5.03 8.39 15.60
CA ILE A 51 -4.53 8.96 14.35
C ILE A 51 -4.93 10.43 14.16
N LEU A 52 -5.97 10.90 14.81
CA LEU A 52 -6.41 12.30 14.70
C LEU A 52 -5.47 13.22 15.48
N ASP A 53 -4.93 12.76 16.60
CA ASP A 53 -3.93 13.50 17.40
C ASP A 53 -2.62 13.67 16.58
N ASP A 54 -2.25 12.66 15.76
CA ASP A 54 -1.01 12.63 14.98
C ASP A 54 -1.19 13.05 13.51
N TRP A 55 -2.39 13.39 13.06
CA TRP A 55 -2.75 13.57 11.66
C TRP A 55 -1.79 14.45 10.85
N ALA A 56 -1.42 15.60 11.39
CA ALA A 56 -0.52 16.55 10.72
C ALA A 56 0.96 16.15 10.81
N ALA A 57 1.30 15.23 11.71
CA ALA A 57 2.68 14.77 11.93
C ALA A 57 3.03 13.55 11.07
N VAL A 58 2.04 12.86 10.48
CA VAL A 58 2.26 11.70 9.62
C VAL A 58 3.08 12.10 8.39
N LYS A 59 4.24 11.47 8.24
CA LYS A 59 5.08 11.67 7.07
C LYS A 59 4.75 10.65 5.99
N PRO A 60 4.76 11.04 4.71
CA PRO A 60 4.59 10.08 3.63
C PRO A 60 5.69 9.03 3.66
N PRO A 61 5.37 7.76 3.32
CA PRO A 61 6.39 6.72 3.20
C PRO A 61 7.36 7.03 2.07
N PRO A 62 8.56 6.41 2.06
CA PRO A 62 9.49 6.54 0.94
C PRO A 62 8.87 5.99 -0.34
N LEU A 63 9.36 6.49 -1.48
CA LEU A 63 8.93 6.02 -2.80
C LEU A 63 9.08 4.50 -2.92
N PRO A 64 8.06 3.81 -3.45
CA PRO A 64 8.16 2.38 -3.70
C PRO A 64 9.11 2.06 -4.85
N GLU A 65 9.74 0.89 -4.79
CA GLU A 65 10.51 0.35 -5.90
C GLU A 65 9.58 -0.14 -7.02
N LEU A 66 9.83 0.27 -8.25
CA LEU A 66 9.14 -0.23 -9.44
C LEU A 66 9.98 -1.31 -10.11
N LYS A 67 9.33 -2.38 -10.58
CA LYS A 67 10.00 -3.53 -11.21
C LYS A 67 9.56 -3.70 -12.66
N SER A 68 10.52 -3.95 -13.55
CA SER A 68 10.21 -4.44 -14.90
C SER A 68 9.68 -5.86 -14.83
N VAL A 69 8.66 -6.16 -15.62
CA VAL A 69 8.06 -7.50 -15.68
C VAL A 69 7.97 -7.99 -17.12
N THR A 70 8.21 -9.30 -17.32
CA THR A 70 7.93 -10.00 -18.56
C THR A 70 6.86 -11.04 -18.27
N LEU A 71 5.78 -11.01 -19.03
CA LEU A 71 4.56 -11.76 -18.77
C LEU A 71 4.27 -12.71 -19.93
N ASP A 72 3.71 -13.88 -19.63
CA ASP A 72 3.16 -14.79 -20.62
C ASP A 72 1.70 -14.37 -20.91
N GLY A 73 1.43 -13.94 -22.13
CA GLY A 73 0.08 -13.53 -22.55
C GLY A 73 -0.96 -14.63 -22.36
N SER A 74 -0.62 -15.88 -22.54
CA SER A 74 -1.56 -17.01 -22.42
C SER A 74 -2.11 -17.20 -21.00
N THR A 75 -1.35 -16.78 -19.98
CA THR A 75 -1.70 -16.91 -18.56
C THR A 75 -1.92 -15.57 -17.85
N THR A 76 -1.96 -14.47 -18.63
CA THR A 76 -2.15 -13.11 -18.11
C THR A 76 -3.49 -12.53 -18.54
N ALA A 77 -4.15 -11.79 -17.64
CA ALA A 77 -5.31 -10.99 -17.92
C ALA A 77 -5.06 -9.51 -17.63
N LEU A 78 -5.45 -8.63 -18.54
CA LEU A 78 -5.55 -7.18 -18.30
C LEU A 78 -6.99 -6.83 -17.90
N LEU A 79 -7.15 -6.21 -16.75
CA LEU A 79 -8.41 -5.70 -16.25
C LEU A 79 -8.47 -4.18 -16.48
N VAL A 80 -9.40 -3.73 -17.33
CA VAL A 80 -9.64 -2.31 -17.63
C VAL A 80 -10.90 -1.88 -16.88
N LEU A 81 -10.73 -1.20 -15.75
CA LEU A 81 -11.77 -1.01 -14.78
C LEU A 81 -12.33 0.42 -14.82
N ASP A 82 -13.63 0.50 -15.12
CA ASP A 82 -14.45 1.72 -15.02
C ASP A 82 -13.94 2.91 -15.82
N MET A 83 -13.23 2.67 -16.93
CA MET A 83 -12.66 3.68 -17.83
C MET A 83 -13.74 4.25 -18.76
N MET A 84 -14.78 4.85 -18.19
CA MET A 84 -15.96 5.35 -18.88
C MET A 84 -15.93 6.87 -19.05
N LYS A 85 -16.59 7.39 -20.09
CA LYS A 85 -16.73 8.84 -20.33
C LYS A 85 -17.29 9.56 -19.11
N MET A 86 -18.35 9.04 -18.49
CA MET A 86 -18.98 9.66 -17.32
C MET A 86 -18.13 9.59 -16.05
N ASN A 87 -17.24 8.61 -15.92
CA ASN A 87 -16.42 8.40 -14.74
C ASN A 87 -14.99 8.97 -14.93
N CYS A 88 -14.30 8.54 -15.96
CA CYS A 88 -12.95 8.98 -16.30
C CYS A 88 -12.93 10.38 -16.91
N GLY A 89 -13.89 10.71 -17.81
CA GLY A 89 -13.92 11.97 -18.53
C GLY A 89 -14.05 13.21 -17.65
N ALA A 90 -14.65 13.08 -16.46
CA ALA A 90 -14.75 14.16 -15.49
C ALA A 90 -13.49 14.33 -14.62
N ARG A 91 -12.48 13.47 -14.77
CA ARG A 91 -11.28 13.42 -13.91
C ARG A 91 -10.02 13.62 -14.73
N PRO A 92 -9.37 14.80 -14.66
CA PRO A 92 -8.19 15.11 -15.49
C PRO A 92 -7.06 14.08 -15.35
N ARG A 93 -6.83 13.55 -14.14
CA ARG A 93 -5.81 12.52 -13.89
C ARG A 93 -6.15 11.21 -14.59
N CYS A 94 -7.43 10.84 -14.65
CA CYS A 94 -7.86 9.66 -15.38
C CYS A 94 -7.67 9.86 -16.89
N VAL A 95 -8.09 10.98 -17.44
CA VAL A 95 -7.89 11.30 -18.86
C VAL A 95 -6.41 11.24 -19.21
N ALA A 96 -5.53 11.77 -18.36
CA ALA A 96 -4.07 11.72 -18.56
C ALA A 96 -3.50 10.28 -18.55
N SER A 97 -4.15 9.33 -17.90
CA SER A 97 -3.72 7.92 -17.87
C SER A 97 -4.13 7.13 -19.13
N VAL A 98 -5.10 7.60 -19.90
CA VAL A 98 -5.66 6.89 -21.07
C VAL A 98 -4.61 6.42 -22.06
N PRO A 99 -3.61 7.23 -22.48
CA PRO A 99 -2.58 6.76 -23.41
C PRO A 99 -1.74 5.59 -22.87
N ASN A 100 -1.50 5.56 -21.57
CA ASN A 100 -0.75 4.48 -20.91
C ASN A 100 -1.56 3.19 -20.86
N VAL A 101 -2.85 3.29 -20.50
CA VAL A 101 -3.79 2.16 -20.52
C VAL A 101 -3.92 1.61 -21.94
N LYS A 102 -4.07 2.49 -22.94
CA LYS A 102 -4.19 2.10 -24.36
C LYS A 102 -2.97 1.33 -24.85
N ARG A 103 -1.76 1.83 -24.57
CA ARG A 103 -0.52 1.15 -24.94
C ARG A 103 -0.45 -0.27 -24.35
N LEU A 104 -0.78 -0.40 -23.06
CA LEU A 104 -0.76 -1.70 -22.38
C LEU A 104 -1.86 -2.63 -22.89
N HIS A 105 -3.04 -2.10 -23.17
CA HIS A 105 -4.16 -2.80 -23.77
C HIS A 105 -3.77 -3.40 -25.12
N ASP A 106 -3.17 -2.60 -26.00
CA ASP A 106 -2.79 -3.05 -27.34
C ASP A 106 -1.69 -4.13 -27.28
N ALA A 107 -0.70 -3.95 -26.39
CA ALA A 107 0.33 -4.95 -26.14
C ALA A 107 -0.26 -6.26 -25.59
N ALA A 108 -1.18 -6.19 -24.65
CA ALA A 108 -1.87 -7.37 -24.11
C ALA A 108 -2.67 -8.10 -25.18
N ARG A 109 -3.40 -7.37 -26.02
CA ARG A 109 -4.13 -7.94 -27.16
C ARG A 109 -3.21 -8.62 -28.17
N ALA A 110 -2.10 -7.97 -28.52
CA ALA A 110 -1.12 -8.52 -29.45
C ALA A 110 -0.47 -9.81 -28.92
N ALA A 111 -0.28 -9.91 -27.61
CA ALA A 111 0.26 -11.09 -26.94
C ALA A 111 -0.77 -12.21 -26.69
N GLY A 112 -2.03 -12.03 -27.09
CA GLY A 112 -3.10 -13.00 -26.84
C GLY A 112 -3.59 -13.05 -25.40
N ALA A 113 -3.22 -12.07 -24.56
CA ALA A 113 -3.68 -11.98 -23.21
C ALA A 113 -5.20 -11.76 -23.14
N MET A 114 -5.82 -12.27 -22.08
CA MET A 114 -7.21 -11.96 -21.80
C MET A 114 -7.35 -10.46 -21.47
N VAL A 115 -8.36 -9.83 -22.01
CA VAL A 115 -8.76 -8.47 -21.59
C VAL A 115 -10.18 -8.53 -21.08
N TRP A 116 -10.42 -7.92 -19.92
CA TRP A 116 -11.73 -7.85 -19.31
C TRP A 116 -12.01 -6.44 -18.78
N TYR A 117 -13.28 -6.03 -18.87
CA TYR A 117 -13.68 -4.67 -18.56
C TYR A 117 -14.80 -4.66 -17.53
N SER A 118 -14.80 -3.63 -16.69
CA SER A 118 -15.96 -3.29 -15.88
C SER A 118 -16.56 -1.95 -16.27
N PHE A 119 -17.87 -1.88 -16.14
CA PHE A 119 -18.64 -0.66 -16.33
C PHE A 119 -19.47 -0.41 -15.08
N VAL A 120 -19.51 0.85 -14.65
CA VAL A 120 -20.33 1.31 -13.53
C VAL A 120 -21.51 2.14 -14.06
N GLY A 121 -22.62 2.12 -13.34
CA GLY A 121 -23.76 2.92 -13.66
C GLY A 121 -24.91 2.59 -12.72
N SER A 122 -25.44 3.60 -12.06
CA SER A 122 -26.55 3.44 -11.11
C SER A 122 -27.86 2.99 -11.76
N ASP A 123 -28.02 3.26 -13.06
CA ASP A 123 -29.19 2.88 -13.86
C ASP A 123 -29.08 1.51 -14.54
N GLY A 124 -27.96 0.82 -14.34
CA GLY A 124 -27.73 -0.51 -14.92
C GLY A 124 -27.59 -0.54 -16.45
N LYS A 125 -27.42 0.61 -17.12
CA LYS A 125 -27.43 0.72 -18.60
C LYS A 125 -26.04 0.87 -19.22
N ALA A 126 -24.99 1.03 -18.42
CA ALA A 126 -23.63 1.18 -18.94
C ALA A 126 -23.23 0.06 -19.89
N THR A 127 -22.60 0.41 -21.02
CA THR A 127 -22.21 -0.48 -22.12
C THR A 127 -20.79 -0.23 -22.57
N PRO A 128 -20.19 -1.09 -23.40
CA PRO A 128 -18.91 -0.81 -24.04
C PRO A 128 -18.83 0.52 -24.81
N ALA A 129 -19.93 1.05 -25.33
CA ALA A 129 -19.98 2.34 -26.02
C ALA A 129 -19.70 3.55 -25.10
N ASP A 130 -19.83 3.35 -23.79
CA ASP A 130 -19.58 4.38 -22.78
C ASP A 130 -18.10 4.49 -22.38
N GLN A 131 -17.22 3.66 -22.93
CA GLN A 131 -15.78 3.74 -22.70
C GLN A 131 -15.20 5.10 -23.10
N ILE A 132 -14.19 5.54 -22.35
CA ILE A 132 -13.54 6.84 -22.57
C ILE A 132 -12.82 6.91 -23.93
N ASP A 133 -12.26 5.82 -24.38
CA ASP A 133 -11.53 5.69 -25.64
C ASP A 133 -12.13 4.57 -26.48
N PRO A 134 -12.57 4.84 -27.72
CA PRO A 134 -13.11 3.81 -28.62
C PRO A 134 -12.08 2.70 -28.96
N GLY A 135 -10.79 2.94 -28.75
CA GLY A 135 -9.74 1.94 -28.89
C GLY A 135 -9.74 0.87 -27.80
N PHE A 136 -10.49 1.06 -26.71
CA PHE A 136 -10.72 0.02 -25.68
C PHE A 136 -11.92 -0.84 -26.03
N THR A 137 -11.94 -1.45 -27.19
CA THR A 137 -13.12 -2.19 -27.64
C THR A 137 -13.27 -3.51 -26.87
N ALA A 138 -14.26 -3.54 -25.96
CA ALA A 138 -14.70 -4.76 -25.30
C ALA A 138 -15.48 -5.64 -26.30
N ARG A 139 -15.10 -6.90 -26.40
CA ARG A 139 -15.82 -7.89 -27.18
C ARG A 139 -16.94 -8.50 -26.37
N GLU A 140 -17.84 -9.21 -27.03
CA GLU A 140 -18.87 -9.94 -26.32
C GLU A 140 -18.26 -10.90 -25.28
N GLY A 141 -18.83 -10.91 -24.08
CA GLY A 141 -18.36 -11.72 -22.96
C GLY A 141 -17.09 -11.25 -22.26
N GLU A 142 -16.44 -10.16 -22.70
CA GLU A 142 -15.24 -9.61 -22.04
C GLU A 142 -15.56 -8.54 -20.98
N TRP A 143 -16.79 -8.33 -20.61
CA TRP A 143 -17.17 -7.26 -19.70
C TRP A 143 -18.32 -7.63 -18.79
N ALA A 144 -18.44 -6.88 -17.70
CA ALA A 144 -19.61 -6.89 -16.84
C ALA A 144 -19.94 -5.50 -16.28
N ARG A 145 -21.20 -5.29 -15.93
CA ARG A 145 -21.62 -4.18 -15.10
C ARG A 145 -21.41 -4.55 -13.64
N GLN A 146 -20.63 -3.77 -12.92
CA GLN A 146 -20.36 -4.04 -11.52
C GLN A 146 -19.97 -2.75 -10.80
N ASN A 147 -20.78 -2.30 -9.84
CA ASN A 147 -20.62 -1.01 -9.18
C ASN A 147 -19.66 -1.04 -7.97
N GLY A 148 -19.38 -2.22 -7.41
CA GLY A 148 -18.48 -2.34 -6.27
C GLY A 148 -17.00 -2.18 -6.61
N PRO A 149 -16.15 -1.91 -5.64
CA PRO A 149 -14.71 -1.78 -5.86
C PRO A 149 -14.00 -3.11 -6.13
N ASP A 150 -14.46 -4.21 -5.56
CA ASP A 150 -14.00 -5.57 -5.91
C ASP A 150 -14.86 -6.13 -7.05
N LYS A 151 -14.29 -6.21 -8.24
CA LYS A 151 -14.98 -6.66 -9.45
C LYS A 151 -15.25 -8.17 -9.49
N PHE A 152 -14.75 -8.92 -8.55
CA PHE A 152 -15.12 -10.34 -8.40
C PHE A 152 -16.51 -10.53 -7.80
N ILE A 153 -16.96 -9.57 -6.99
CA ILE A 153 -18.27 -9.66 -6.32
C ILE A 153 -19.38 -9.34 -7.32
N GLY A 154 -20.29 -10.30 -7.52
CA GLY A 154 -21.45 -10.10 -8.40
C GLY A 154 -21.14 -10.02 -9.89
N SER A 155 -19.96 -10.53 -10.34
CA SER A 155 -19.61 -10.66 -11.75
C SER A 155 -19.12 -12.07 -12.07
N ASN A 156 -18.88 -12.33 -13.36
CA ASN A 156 -18.32 -13.60 -13.86
C ASN A 156 -16.79 -13.57 -14.01
N LEU A 157 -16.11 -12.58 -13.44
CA LEU A 157 -14.66 -12.38 -13.63
C LEU A 157 -13.86 -13.61 -13.19
N GLU A 158 -14.12 -14.12 -11.99
CA GLU A 158 -13.37 -15.25 -11.44
C GLU A 158 -13.54 -16.52 -12.29
N GLU A 159 -14.75 -16.81 -12.72
CA GLU A 159 -15.04 -17.92 -13.62
C GLU A 159 -14.24 -17.82 -14.91
N LYS A 160 -14.23 -16.64 -15.54
CA LYS A 160 -13.50 -16.39 -16.79
C LYS A 160 -11.98 -16.52 -16.63
N LEU A 161 -11.43 -15.99 -15.53
CA LEU A 161 -10.00 -16.13 -15.24
C LEU A 161 -9.61 -17.61 -15.06
N LYS A 162 -10.41 -18.35 -14.30
CA LYS A 162 -10.19 -19.80 -14.08
C LYS A 162 -10.31 -20.60 -15.36
N ALA A 163 -11.34 -20.37 -16.16
CA ALA A 163 -11.59 -21.06 -17.41
C ALA A 163 -10.42 -20.89 -18.43
N ARG A 164 -9.72 -19.75 -18.37
CA ARG A 164 -8.53 -19.48 -19.20
C ARG A 164 -7.21 -19.81 -18.54
N GLY A 165 -7.19 -20.40 -17.36
CA GLY A 165 -5.96 -20.76 -16.64
C GLY A 165 -5.09 -19.55 -16.27
N ILE A 166 -5.69 -18.36 -16.05
CA ILE A 166 -4.96 -17.15 -15.72
C ILE A 166 -4.24 -17.30 -14.39
N LYS A 167 -3.01 -16.85 -14.35
CA LYS A 167 -2.12 -16.83 -13.18
C LYS A 167 -1.78 -15.41 -12.72
N THR A 168 -1.79 -14.46 -13.66
CA THR A 168 -1.40 -13.07 -13.42
C THR A 168 -2.49 -12.13 -13.90
N VAL A 169 -2.80 -11.12 -13.12
CA VAL A 169 -3.70 -10.04 -13.50
C VAL A 169 -2.96 -8.71 -13.51
N ILE A 170 -3.22 -7.88 -14.51
CA ILE A 170 -2.78 -6.49 -14.58
C ILE A 170 -4.03 -5.65 -14.30
N VAL A 171 -3.95 -4.70 -13.38
CA VAL A 171 -5.08 -3.85 -13.00
C VAL A 171 -4.85 -2.42 -13.47
N CYS A 172 -5.75 -1.92 -14.31
CA CYS A 172 -5.77 -0.55 -14.82
C CYS A 172 -7.16 0.06 -14.62
N GLY A 173 -7.26 1.37 -14.46
CA GLY A 173 -8.57 2.05 -14.40
C GLY A 173 -8.70 3.13 -13.34
N THR A 174 -9.94 3.41 -12.95
CA THR A 174 -10.29 4.46 -11.98
C THR A 174 -11.49 4.03 -11.10
N SER A 175 -11.49 4.34 -9.80
CA SER A 175 -10.46 5.06 -9.03
C SER A 175 -9.48 4.09 -8.38
N PHE A 176 -8.22 4.52 -8.25
CA PHE A 176 -7.17 3.65 -7.70
C PHE A 176 -7.47 3.20 -6.26
N GLN A 177 -7.90 4.12 -5.39
CA GLN A 177 -8.30 3.80 -4.01
C GLN A 177 -9.55 2.92 -3.94
N GLY A 178 -10.37 2.87 -4.98
CA GLY A 178 -11.53 2.00 -5.10
C GLY A 178 -11.19 0.69 -5.80
N VAL A 179 -11.28 0.67 -7.13
CA VAL A 179 -11.11 -0.57 -7.92
C VAL A 179 -9.69 -1.10 -7.90
N GLY A 180 -8.68 -0.22 -7.79
CA GLY A 180 -7.29 -0.63 -7.68
C GLY A 180 -7.04 -1.43 -6.42
N ILE A 181 -7.43 -0.91 -5.25
CA ILE A 181 -7.31 -1.62 -3.98
C ILE A 181 -8.28 -2.81 -3.94
N GLY A 182 -9.56 -2.59 -4.27
CA GLY A 182 -10.59 -3.61 -4.15
C GLY A 182 -10.33 -4.80 -5.07
N THR A 183 -10.21 -4.56 -6.37
CA THR A 183 -9.99 -5.63 -7.36
C THR A 183 -8.56 -6.14 -7.33
N GLY A 184 -7.56 -5.26 -7.17
CA GLY A 184 -6.15 -5.67 -7.04
C GLY A 184 -5.92 -6.50 -5.79
N GLY A 185 -6.38 -6.04 -4.64
CA GLY A 185 -6.33 -6.80 -3.38
C GLY A 185 -7.15 -8.08 -3.44
N GLY A 186 -8.36 -8.01 -3.99
CA GLY A 186 -9.23 -9.17 -4.21
C GLY A 186 -8.60 -10.23 -5.11
N SER A 187 -7.85 -9.81 -6.14
CA SER A 187 -7.07 -10.73 -6.99
C SER A 187 -5.99 -11.44 -6.20
N ALA A 188 -5.21 -10.70 -5.40
CA ALA A 188 -4.15 -11.27 -4.57
C ALA A 188 -4.69 -12.24 -3.52
N GLN A 189 -5.83 -11.93 -2.88
CA GLN A 189 -6.49 -12.82 -1.93
C GLN A 189 -6.97 -14.13 -2.57
N ARG A 190 -7.18 -14.16 -3.89
CA ARG A 190 -7.52 -15.35 -4.69
C ARG A 190 -6.28 -16.07 -5.24
N GLY A 191 -5.07 -15.61 -4.87
CA GLY A 191 -3.80 -16.24 -5.23
C GLY A 191 -3.23 -15.84 -6.60
N TYR A 192 -3.83 -14.84 -7.28
CA TYR A 192 -3.25 -14.30 -8.52
C TYR A 192 -2.01 -13.43 -8.22
N LYS A 193 -0.99 -13.51 -9.07
CA LYS A 193 0.03 -12.46 -9.14
C LYS A 193 -0.61 -11.19 -9.67
N VAL A 194 -0.38 -10.05 -9.02
CA VAL A 194 -1.03 -8.79 -9.36
C VAL A 194 0.02 -7.78 -9.81
N ILE A 195 -0.12 -7.30 -11.02
CA ILE A 195 0.71 -6.25 -11.59
C ILE A 195 -0.07 -4.94 -11.54
N ILE A 196 0.54 -3.95 -10.93
CA ILE A 196 -0.03 -2.60 -10.75
C ILE A 196 0.84 -1.59 -11.50
N PRO A 197 0.52 -1.27 -12.76
CA PRO A 197 1.16 -0.17 -13.47
C PRO A 197 0.60 1.15 -12.91
N ILE A 198 1.37 1.82 -12.07
CA ILE A 198 0.90 3.03 -11.33
C ILE A 198 0.49 4.18 -12.25
N ASP A 199 0.96 4.20 -13.50
CA ASP A 199 0.60 5.17 -14.54
C ASP A 199 -0.64 4.78 -15.35
N CYS A 200 -1.26 3.63 -15.03
CA CYS A 200 -2.53 3.15 -15.62
C CYS A 200 -3.69 3.19 -14.61
N LEU A 201 -3.45 3.72 -13.44
CA LEU A 201 -4.45 3.89 -12.38
C LEU A 201 -4.50 5.35 -11.96
N SER A 202 -5.67 5.85 -11.66
CA SER A 202 -5.86 7.25 -11.28
C SER A 202 -6.90 7.41 -10.18
N SER A 203 -6.77 8.48 -9.42
CA SER A 203 -7.75 8.93 -8.43
C SER A 203 -8.09 10.40 -8.68
N GLU A 204 -8.92 11.00 -7.83
CA GLU A 204 -9.26 12.42 -7.91
C GLU A 204 -8.07 13.28 -7.47
N ASP A 205 -7.32 12.85 -6.48
CA ASP A 205 -6.16 13.56 -5.96
C ASP A 205 -4.93 12.65 -5.73
N THR A 206 -3.78 13.29 -5.51
CA THR A 206 -2.49 12.60 -5.37
C THR A 206 -2.35 11.84 -4.06
N TYR A 207 -3.03 12.28 -2.98
CA TYR A 207 -2.99 11.56 -1.71
C TYR A 207 -3.67 10.20 -1.83
N MET A 208 -4.84 10.15 -2.50
CA MET A 208 -5.53 8.89 -2.76
C MET A 208 -4.69 7.92 -3.59
N GLU A 209 -3.95 8.41 -4.60
CA GLU A 209 -3.04 7.58 -5.40
C GLU A 209 -1.84 7.11 -4.56
N GLN A 210 -1.26 7.97 -3.74
CA GLN A 210 -0.16 7.62 -2.84
C GLN A 210 -0.59 6.57 -1.83
N TYR A 211 -1.72 6.78 -1.18
CA TYR A 211 -2.31 5.83 -0.23
C TYR A 211 -2.57 4.47 -0.88
N ALA A 212 -3.24 4.44 -2.03
CA ALA A 212 -3.55 3.20 -2.74
C ALA A 212 -2.29 2.45 -3.17
N THR A 213 -1.29 3.18 -3.68
CA THR A 213 0.01 2.61 -4.04
C THR A 213 0.69 1.98 -2.83
N TRP A 214 0.78 2.71 -1.72
CA TRP A 214 1.41 2.23 -0.51
C TRP A 214 0.67 1.05 0.11
N HIS A 215 -0.67 1.11 0.14
CA HIS A 215 -1.52 0.04 0.64
C HIS A 215 -1.23 -1.30 -0.06
N LEU A 216 -1.22 -1.29 -1.39
CA LEU A 216 -0.95 -2.50 -2.17
C LEU A 216 0.51 -2.96 -2.09
N TYR A 217 1.45 -2.04 -1.85
CA TYR A 217 2.89 -2.34 -1.82
C TYR A 217 3.35 -2.87 -0.46
N LYS A 218 2.96 -2.21 0.65
CA LYS A 218 3.44 -2.54 2.01
C LYS A 218 2.40 -2.35 3.12
N GLY A 219 1.38 -1.53 2.90
CA GLY A 219 0.42 -1.15 3.94
C GLY A 219 -0.70 -2.15 4.14
N GLY A 220 -0.92 -3.04 3.19
CA GLY A 220 -1.95 -4.06 3.27
C GLY A 220 -1.48 -5.36 3.94
N PRO A 221 -2.38 -6.33 4.09
CA PRO A 221 -2.05 -7.65 4.62
C PRO A 221 -0.93 -8.32 3.83
N ALA A 222 -0.05 -9.06 4.52
CA ALA A 222 1.10 -9.74 3.90
C ALA A 222 0.69 -10.70 2.76
N GLY A 223 -0.46 -11.37 2.88
CA GLY A 223 -1.01 -12.23 1.82
C GLY A 223 -1.40 -11.48 0.54
N VAL A 224 -1.62 -10.16 0.62
CA VAL A 224 -1.88 -9.31 -0.54
C VAL A 224 -0.56 -8.75 -1.06
N THR A 225 0.21 -8.07 -0.21
CA THR A 225 1.42 -7.34 -0.62
C THR A 225 2.50 -8.24 -1.21
N SER A 226 2.60 -9.49 -0.78
CA SER A 226 3.56 -10.47 -1.33
C SER A 226 3.28 -10.89 -2.78
N LEU A 227 2.04 -10.72 -3.25
CA LEU A 227 1.62 -11.06 -4.61
C LEU A 227 1.54 -9.84 -5.54
N VAL A 228 1.71 -8.62 -5.01
CA VAL A 228 1.63 -7.38 -5.79
C VAL A 228 3.01 -6.93 -6.26
N THR A 229 3.11 -6.59 -7.53
CA THR A 229 4.28 -5.95 -8.12
C THR A 229 3.89 -4.59 -8.68
N LEU A 230 4.54 -3.53 -8.19
CA LEU A 230 4.41 -2.20 -8.75
C LEU A 230 5.32 -2.02 -9.97
N THR A 231 4.80 -1.38 -11.01
CA THR A 231 5.51 -1.13 -12.26
C THR A 231 5.01 0.13 -12.94
N ARG A 232 5.47 0.39 -14.15
CA ARG A 232 4.87 1.33 -15.12
C ARG A 232 4.45 0.58 -16.36
N SER A 233 3.49 1.11 -17.10
CA SER A 233 3.04 0.52 -18.37
C SER A 233 4.18 0.30 -19.36
N SER A 234 5.18 1.19 -19.39
CA SER A 234 6.39 1.06 -20.24
C SER A 234 7.37 -0.01 -19.79
N MET A 235 7.24 -0.52 -18.58
CA MET A 235 8.11 -1.55 -17.99
C MET A 235 7.47 -2.95 -18.04
N VAL A 236 6.27 -3.07 -18.61
CA VAL A 236 5.59 -4.33 -18.86
C VAL A 236 5.90 -4.81 -20.27
N LYS A 237 6.37 -6.06 -20.38
CA LYS A 237 6.60 -6.76 -21.64
C LYS A 237 5.78 -8.06 -21.65
N PHE A 238 5.35 -8.48 -22.81
CA PHE A 238 4.73 -9.78 -23.06
C PHE A 238 5.65 -10.64 -23.90
#